data_198ac8d31457ea38c375854e51701745
#
_entry.id   198ac8d31457ea38c375854e51701745
#
_cell.length_a   1.000
_cell.length_b   1.000
_cell.length_c   1.000
_cell.angle_alpha   90.00
_cell.angle_beta   90.00
_cell.angle_gamma   90.00
#
_symmetry.space_group_name_H-M   'P 1'
#
loop_
_entity.id
_entity.type
_entity.pdbx_description
1 polymer ?
#
loop_
_entity_poly.entity_id
_entity_poly.type
_entity_poly.pdbx_seq_one_letter_code
_entity_poly.pdbx_strand_id
1 'polypeptide(L)'
;MDKLNRVVVTGMGIVSPIGNNKEEVKHSLIHNKSGIVFAPKYKEMGFRSQIHGEVRINFDDYLDKKDLRFMGDGAAYTAIAMKEAINDARLSEELISNPNTGLVAGSGGPSTANFLYAFDTAREKGPKRIGPFMVPRCMSSTVSACIATMFKIKGLNYSITSACSTSSHCIGVASDNIKYGKQKIVFAGGGEELDWTLSV
;
A
#
# COMPACT_ATOMS: atom_id res chain seq x y z
N MET A 1 21.84 -30.60 -7.17
CA MET A 1 21.27 -29.24 -7.21
C MET A 1 19.76 -29.38 -7.08
N ASP A 2 19.19 -28.87 -6.01
CA ASP A 2 17.73 -28.89 -5.82
C ASP A 2 17.09 -28.08 -6.94
N LYS A 3 16.04 -28.64 -7.54
CA LYS A 3 15.33 -28.01 -8.64
C LYS A 3 14.61 -26.78 -8.12
N LEU A 4 15.04 -25.60 -8.56
CA LEU A 4 14.41 -24.34 -8.22
C LEU A 4 12.97 -24.28 -8.76
N ASN A 5 12.05 -23.75 -7.96
CA ASN A 5 10.67 -23.57 -8.40
C ASN A 5 10.56 -22.45 -9.46
N ARG A 6 9.70 -22.67 -10.44
CA ARG A 6 9.32 -21.62 -11.38
C ARG A 6 8.37 -20.65 -10.68
N VAL A 7 8.64 -19.35 -10.77
CA VAL A 7 7.81 -18.28 -10.21
C VAL A 7 7.01 -17.61 -11.32
N VAL A 8 5.75 -17.36 -11.09
CA VAL A 8 4.84 -16.69 -12.02
C VAL A 8 3.96 -15.69 -11.29
N VAL A 9 3.53 -14.64 -11.98
CA VAL A 9 2.52 -13.70 -11.49
C VAL A 9 1.15 -14.28 -11.84
N THR A 10 0.28 -14.45 -10.85
CA THR A 10 -1.03 -15.05 -10.99
C THR A 10 -2.17 -14.05 -10.83
N GLY A 11 -1.93 -12.91 -10.25
CA GLY A 11 -2.90 -11.84 -10.09
C GLY A 11 -2.24 -10.50 -9.81
N MET A 12 -2.92 -9.44 -10.20
CA MET A 12 -2.49 -8.06 -9.99
C MET A 12 -3.64 -7.21 -9.51
N GLY A 13 -3.33 -6.19 -8.71
CA GLY A 13 -4.25 -5.15 -8.31
C GLY A 13 -3.52 -3.82 -8.19
N ILE A 14 -4.23 -2.74 -8.45
CA ILE A 14 -3.66 -1.41 -8.49
C ILE A 14 -4.67 -0.35 -8.08
N VAL A 15 -4.18 0.65 -7.35
CA VAL A 15 -4.84 1.95 -7.11
C VAL A 15 -3.84 3.03 -7.46
N SER A 16 -4.21 3.93 -8.36
CA SER A 16 -3.31 4.97 -8.86
C SER A 16 -4.07 6.22 -9.33
N PRO A 17 -3.38 7.34 -9.57
CA PRO A 17 -4.00 8.53 -10.14
C PRO A 17 -4.64 8.33 -11.52
N ILE A 18 -4.32 7.26 -12.24
CA ILE A 18 -4.86 6.97 -13.57
C ILE A 18 -5.90 5.85 -13.57
N GLY A 19 -6.27 5.32 -12.40
CA GLY A 19 -7.32 4.31 -12.24
C GLY A 19 -7.22 3.57 -10.91
N ASN A 20 -8.35 3.09 -10.42
CA ASN A 20 -8.48 2.39 -9.14
C ASN A 20 -8.57 0.86 -9.29
N ASN A 21 -8.34 0.36 -10.50
CA ASN A 21 -8.26 -1.06 -10.84
C ASN A 21 -7.49 -1.24 -12.16
N LYS A 22 -7.16 -2.49 -12.49
CA LYS A 22 -6.39 -2.84 -13.70
C LYS A 22 -7.00 -2.33 -14.99
N GLU A 23 -8.31 -2.44 -15.13
CA GLU A 23 -9.01 -2.08 -16.38
C GLU A 23 -9.00 -0.56 -16.59
N GLU A 24 -9.22 0.22 -15.54
CA GLU A 24 -9.13 1.67 -15.60
C GLU A 24 -7.71 2.14 -15.93
N VAL A 25 -6.70 1.56 -15.27
CA VAL A 25 -5.29 1.89 -15.52
C VAL A 25 -4.92 1.53 -16.97
N LYS A 26 -5.27 0.32 -17.43
CA LYS A 26 -5.07 -0.12 -18.81
C LYS A 26 -5.74 0.82 -19.81
N HIS A 27 -6.99 1.19 -19.55
CA HIS A 27 -7.71 2.15 -20.40
C HIS A 27 -7.00 3.49 -20.45
N SER A 28 -6.55 4.01 -19.31
CA SER A 28 -5.84 5.29 -19.22
C SER A 28 -4.51 5.27 -19.97
N LEU A 29 -3.76 4.17 -19.87
CA LEU A 29 -2.50 4.00 -20.59
C LEU A 29 -2.72 3.95 -22.12
N ILE A 30 -3.71 3.18 -22.59
CA ILE A 30 -4.03 3.07 -24.02
C ILE A 30 -4.47 4.41 -24.62
N HIS A 31 -5.21 5.21 -23.84
CA HIS A 31 -5.77 6.48 -24.30
C HIS A 31 -4.97 7.71 -23.87
N ASN A 32 -3.74 7.52 -23.35
CA ASN A 32 -2.85 8.59 -22.87
C ASN A 32 -3.54 9.55 -21.87
N LYS A 33 -4.40 9.02 -20.99
CA LYS A 33 -5.05 9.81 -19.94
C LYS A 33 -4.08 10.08 -18.80
N SER A 34 -3.94 11.36 -18.46
CA SER A 34 -3.12 11.78 -17.31
C SER A 34 -3.95 11.80 -16.03
N GLY A 35 -3.34 11.38 -14.92
CA GLY A 35 -3.86 11.57 -13.57
C GLY A 35 -3.28 12.81 -12.88
N ILE A 36 -2.52 13.63 -13.58
CA ILE A 36 -1.94 14.86 -13.03
C ILE A 36 -2.99 15.95 -13.05
N VAL A 37 -3.20 16.60 -11.91
CA VAL A 37 -4.17 17.66 -11.69
C VAL A 37 -3.54 18.85 -10.98
N PHE A 38 -4.22 19.99 -11.02
CA PHE A 38 -3.84 21.16 -10.24
C PHE A 38 -4.04 20.89 -8.75
N ALA A 39 -3.08 21.30 -7.92
CA ALA A 39 -3.05 21.13 -6.47
C ALA A 39 -3.27 22.48 -5.77
N PRO A 40 -4.51 22.86 -5.40
CA PRO A 40 -4.80 24.17 -4.78
C PRO A 40 -3.98 24.41 -3.52
N LYS A 41 -3.82 23.40 -2.68
CA LYS A 41 -3.03 23.47 -1.46
C LYS A 41 -1.56 23.81 -1.71
N TYR A 42 -0.97 23.29 -2.79
CA TYR A 42 0.41 23.60 -3.15
C TYR A 42 0.56 25.06 -3.58
N LYS A 43 -0.45 25.60 -4.28
CA LYS A 43 -0.50 27.02 -4.62
C LYS A 43 -0.59 27.89 -3.37
N GLU A 44 -1.49 27.58 -2.44
CA GLU A 44 -1.68 28.31 -1.17
C GLU A 44 -0.41 28.32 -0.32
N MET A 45 0.35 27.23 -0.35
CA MET A 45 1.61 27.08 0.39
C MET A 45 2.82 27.67 -0.34
N GLY A 46 2.64 28.24 -1.55
CA GLY A 46 3.71 28.85 -2.31
C GLY A 46 4.67 27.86 -2.99
N PHE A 47 4.24 26.62 -3.22
CA PHE A 47 5.05 25.65 -3.94
C PHE A 47 5.34 26.10 -5.37
N ARG A 48 6.54 25.79 -5.82
CA ARG A 48 6.98 26.07 -7.19
C ARG A 48 6.19 25.27 -8.22
N SER A 49 6.00 23.96 -7.96
CA SER A 49 5.12 23.09 -8.71
C SER A 49 3.76 23.02 -8.03
N GLN A 50 2.69 23.24 -8.79
CA GLN A 50 1.32 23.29 -8.27
C GLN A 50 0.46 22.18 -8.86
N ILE A 51 1.07 21.06 -9.19
CA ILE A 51 0.41 19.89 -9.75
C ILE A 51 0.82 18.64 -9.00
N HIS A 52 -0.07 17.64 -8.96
CA HIS A 52 0.21 16.32 -8.40
C HIS A 52 -0.63 15.22 -9.09
N GLY A 53 -0.27 13.95 -8.83
CA GLY A 53 -1.14 12.82 -9.16
C GLY A 53 -2.18 12.62 -8.06
N GLU A 54 -3.46 12.74 -8.37
CA GLU A 54 -4.56 12.60 -7.41
C GLU A 54 -5.21 11.22 -7.54
N VAL A 55 -5.21 10.45 -6.45
CA VAL A 55 -6.01 9.23 -6.35
C VAL A 55 -7.42 9.61 -5.89
N ARG A 56 -8.43 9.31 -6.72
CA ARG A 56 -9.84 9.60 -6.44
C ARG A 56 -10.55 8.33 -6.02
N ILE A 57 -10.55 8.04 -4.73
CA ILE A 57 -11.20 6.87 -4.16
C ILE A 57 -11.81 7.22 -2.80
N ASN A 58 -12.97 6.68 -2.52
CA ASN A 58 -13.56 6.72 -1.19
C ASN A 58 -13.30 5.38 -0.50
N PHE A 59 -12.48 5.38 0.54
CA PHE A 59 -12.10 4.16 1.25
C PHE A 59 -13.27 3.41 1.89
N ASP A 60 -14.31 4.12 2.32
CA ASP A 60 -15.51 3.52 2.95
C ASP A 60 -16.28 2.60 1.98
N ASP A 61 -16.08 2.74 0.66
CA ASP A 61 -16.69 1.86 -0.35
C ASP A 61 -15.98 0.50 -0.45
N TYR A 62 -14.76 0.40 0.08
CA TYR A 62 -13.88 -0.76 -0.08
C TYR A 62 -13.46 -1.41 1.23
N LEU A 63 -13.37 -0.64 2.33
CA LEU A 63 -12.75 -1.06 3.58
C LEU A 63 -13.64 -0.74 4.78
N ASP A 64 -13.63 -1.64 5.77
CA ASP A 64 -14.35 -1.42 7.02
C ASP A 64 -13.69 -0.33 7.86
N LYS A 65 -14.47 0.50 8.53
CA LYS A 65 -13.98 1.55 9.45
C LYS A 65 -13.09 1.00 10.58
N LYS A 66 -13.32 -0.25 11.00
CA LYS A 66 -12.49 -0.92 12.02
C LYS A 66 -11.05 -1.13 11.54
N ASP A 67 -10.84 -1.35 10.24
CA ASP A 67 -9.53 -1.57 9.64
C ASP A 67 -8.87 -0.22 9.31
N LEU A 68 -9.63 0.72 8.75
CA LEU A 68 -9.17 2.07 8.40
C LEU A 68 -8.58 2.85 9.58
N ARG A 69 -9.04 2.58 10.82
CA ARG A 69 -8.50 3.26 12.02
C ARG A 69 -7.01 3.04 12.24
N PHE A 70 -6.42 1.99 11.68
CA PHE A 70 -5.01 1.65 11.81
C PHE A 70 -4.18 2.04 10.57
N MET A 71 -4.83 2.47 9.48
CA MET A 71 -4.19 2.68 8.19
C MET A 71 -3.91 4.16 7.93
N GLY A 72 -2.76 4.48 7.36
CA GLY A 72 -2.57 5.63 6.51
C GLY A 72 -3.01 5.30 5.09
N ASP A 73 -3.06 6.30 4.21
CA ASP A 73 -3.60 6.15 2.85
C ASP A 73 -2.83 5.08 2.03
N GLY A 74 -1.50 5.03 2.15
CA GLY A 74 -0.69 4.02 1.46
C GLY A 74 -1.07 2.58 1.83
N ALA A 75 -1.41 2.32 3.12
CA ALA A 75 -1.88 1.02 3.56
C ALA A 75 -3.29 0.72 3.03
N ALA A 76 -4.18 1.73 2.99
CA ALA A 76 -5.53 1.58 2.46
C ALA A 76 -5.51 1.29 0.95
N TYR A 77 -4.71 2.01 0.16
CA TYR A 77 -4.53 1.73 -1.27
C TYR A 77 -4.03 0.31 -1.51
N THR A 78 -3.03 -0.12 -0.73
CA THR A 78 -2.48 -1.47 -0.87
C THR A 78 -3.48 -2.56 -0.48
N ALA A 79 -4.32 -2.33 0.54
CA ALA A 79 -5.37 -3.27 0.93
C ALA A 79 -6.42 -3.43 -0.18
N ILE A 80 -6.81 -2.34 -0.85
CA ILE A 80 -7.74 -2.36 -1.98
C ILE A 80 -7.11 -3.08 -3.18
N ALA A 81 -5.87 -2.76 -3.52
CA ALA A 81 -5.14 -3.42 -4.60
C ALA A 81 -4.97 -4.94 -4.32
N MET A 82 -4.74 -5.33 -3.07
CA MET A 82 -4.65 -6.74 -2.71
C MET A 82 -5.98 -7.48 -2.89
N LYS A 83 -7.13 -6.86 -2.57
CA LYS A 83 -8.45 -7.45 -2.85
C LYS A 83 -8.62 -7.73 -4.35
N GLU A 84 -8.21 -6.79 -5.21
CA GLU A 84 -8.25 -6.99 -6.66
C GLU A 84 -7.32 -8.13 -7.09
N ALA A 85 -6.07 -8.16 -6.59
CA ALA A 85 -5.10 -9.21 -6.91
C ALA A 85 -5.59 -10.62 -6.50
N ILE A 86 -6.25 -10.74 -5.34
CA ILE A 86 -6.87 -11.97 -4.87
C ILE A 86 -7.97 -12.44 -5.83
N ASN A 87 -8.85 -11.53 -6.23
CA ASN A 87 -9.94 -11.82 -7.17
C ASN A 87 -9.40 -12.20 -8.54
N ASP A 88 -8.37 -11.51 -9.04
CA ASP A 88 -7.72 -11.79 -10.31
C ASP A 88 -7.06 -13.18 -10.31
N ALA A 89 -6.37 -13.53 -9.24
CA ALA A 89 -5.75 -14.84 -9.04
C ALA A 89 -6.77 -15.93 -8.69
N ARG A 90 -8.03 -15.60 -8.41
CA ARG A 90 -9.10 -16.52 -7.97
C ARG A 90 -8.71 -17.36 -6.75
N LEU A 91 -8.05 -16.74 -5.78
CA LEU A 91 -7.62 -17.42 -4.57
C LEU A 91 -8.77 -17.59 -3.58
N SER A 92 -8.90 -18.81 -3.03
CA SER A 92 -9.82 -19.08 -1.93
C SER A 92 -9.27 -18.57 -0.60
N GLU A 93 -10.13 -18.33 0.40
CA GLU A 93 -9.72 -17.93 1.73
C GLU A 93 -8.74 -18.93 2.38
N GLU A 94 -8.89 -20.22 2.11
CA GLU A 94 -8.00 -21.28 2.60
C GLU A 94 -6.59 -21.17 2.04
N LEU A 95 -6.45 -20.75 0.78
CA LEU A 95 -5.15 -20.51 0.15
C LEU A 95 -4.53 -19.21 0.67
N ILE A 96 -5.32 -18.19 0.93
CA ILE A 96 -4.85 -16.91 1.48
C ILE A 96 -4.38 -17.08 2.92
N SER A 97 -5.24 -17.64 3.79
CA SER A 97 -4.94 -17.87 5.20
C SER A 97 -4.23 -19.21 5.42
N ASN A 98 -3.03 -19.36 4.88
CA ASN A 98 -2.27 -20.61 4.84
C ASN A 98 -0.83 -20.38 5.29
N PRO A 99 -0.18 -21.28 6.04
CA PRO A 99 1.24 -21.16 6.42
C PRO A 99 2.21 -21.09 5.23
N ASN A 100 1.81 -21.58 4.05
CA ASN A 100 2.59 -21.48 2.82
C ASN A 100 2.30 -20.22 1.99
N THR A 101 1.46 -19.30 2.51
CA THR A 101 1.13 -18.02 1.86
C THR A 101 1.67 -16.87 2.69
N GLY A 102 2.63 -16.17 2.12
CA GLY A 102 3.33 -15.05 2.74
C GLY A 102 2.94 -13.68 2.14
N LEU A 103 3.45 -12.64 2.77
CA LEU A 103 3.30 -11.25 2.36
C LEU A 103 4.63 -10.52 2.53
N VAL A 104 5.09 -9.86 1.48
CA VAL A 104 6.22 -8.92 1.52
C VAL A 104 5.72 -7.62 0.92
N ALA A 105 5.41 -6.64 1.75
CA ALA A 105 4.86 -5.37 1.31
C ALA A 105 5.36 -4.23 2.20
N GLY A 106 5.49 -3.05 1.64
CA GLY A 106 5.99 -1.90 2.38
C GLY A 106 5.60 -0.57 1.77
N SER A 107 6.16 0.48 2.33
CA SER A 107 6.10 1.85 1.85
C SER A 107 7.49 2.44 1.83
N GLY A 108 7.79 3.32 0.90
CA GLY A 108 9.08 4.00 0.78
C GLY A 108 9.38 4.93 1.95
N GLY A 109 8.36 5.35 2.69
CA GLY A 109 8.46 6.20 3.87
C GLY A 109 7.28 6.02 4.84
N PRO A 110 7.33 6.71 5.97
CA PRO A 110 6.23 6.78 6.92
C PRO A 110 5.07 7.63 6.37
N SER A 111 3.89 7.50 6.97
CA SER A 111 2.76 8.40 6.69
C SER A 111 3.02 9.79 7.28
N THR A 112 3.43 10.73 6.43
CA THR A 112 3.77 12.09 6.87
C THR A 112 2.53 12.90 7.22
N ALA A 113 1.40 12.68 6.56
CA ALA A 113 0.13 13.31 6.92
C ALA A 113 -0.29 12.94 8.36
N ASN A 114 -0.16 11.66 8.74
CA ASN A 114 -0.48 11.22 10.09
C ASN A 114 0.55 11.71 11.13
N PHE A 115 1.83 11.80 10.78
CA PHE A 115 2.83 12.44 11.66
C PHE A 115 2.49 13.91 11.93
N LEU A 116 2.20 14.68 10.89
CA LEU A 116 1.84 16.08 11.03
C LEU A 116 0.60 16.24 11.91
N TYR A 117 -0.44 15.45 11.65
CA TYR A 117 -1.64 15.44 12.48
C TYR A 117 -1.34 15.13 13.96
N ALA A 118 -0.45 14.18 14.23
CA ALA A 118 -0.05 13.82 15.59
C ALA A 118 0.70 14.96 16.29
N PHE A 119 1.65 15.61 15.59
CA PHE A 119 2.42 16.73 16.13
C PHE A 119 1.52 17.95 16.41
N ASP A 120 0.65 18.31 15.48
CA ASP A 120 -0.26 19.45 15.66
C ASP A 120 -1.26 19.17 16.77
N THR A 121 -1.83 17.97 16.82
CA THR A 121 -2.71 17.57 17.93
C THR A 121 -1.99 17.63 19.29
N ALA A 122 -0.75 17.16 19.36
CA ALA A 122 0.03 17.20 20.60
C ALA A 122 0.29 18.65 21.07
N ARG A 123 0.62 19.54 20.13
CA ARG A 123 0.91 20.96 20.43
C ARG A 123 -0.34 21.75 20.83
N GLU A 124 -1.44 21.55 20.12
CA GLU A 124 -2.67 22.32 20.30
C GLU A 124 -3.56 21.79 21.43
N LYS A 125 -3.66 20.47 21.57
CA LYS A 125 -4.64 19.80 22.44
C LYS A 125 -4.03 18.92 23.51
N GLY A 126 -2.69 18.78 23.49
CA GLY A 126 -1.93 17.92 24.39
C GLY A 126 -1.85 16.46 23.97
N PRO A 127 -0.83 15.72 24.46
CA PRO A 127 -0.50 14.36 23.99
C PRO A 127 -1.62 13.33 24.20
N LYS A 128 -2.47 13.50 25.20
CA LYS A 128 -3.60 12.61 25.47
C LYS A 128 -4.66 12.59 24.34
N ARG A 129 -4.65 13.60 23.47
CA ARG A 129 -5.61 13.73 22.36
C ARG A 129 -5.14 13.08 21.06
N ILE A 130 -3.89 12.66 20.96
CA ILE A 130 -3.34 11.97 19.77
C ILE A 130 -4.09 10.67 19.50
N GLY A 131 -4.48 9.95 20.55
CA GLY A 131 -5.18 8.67 20.45
C GLY A 131 -4.24 7.47 20.25
N PRO A 132 -4.76 6.23 20.47
CA PRO A 132 -3.93 5.02 20.54
C PRO A 132 -3.53 4.46 19.16
N PHE A 133 -4.16 4.91 18.08
CA PHE A 133 -3.97 4.33 16.73
C PHE A 133 -2.90 5.07 15.90
N MET A 134 -2.36 6.16 16.42
CA MET A 134 -1.48 7.02 15.61
C MET A 134 -0.12 6.37 15.31
N VAL A 135 0.45 5.64 16.28
CA VAL A 135 1.71 4.93 16.05
C VAL A 135 1.61 3.94 14.86
N PRO A 136 0.66 2.99 14.85
CA PRO A 136 0.50 2.13 13.67
C PRO A 136 0.21 2.91 12.38
N ARG A 137 -0.56 4.00 12.42
CA ARG A 137 -0.87 4.79 11.22
C ARG A 137 0.35 5.47 10.61
N CYS A 138 1.36 5.80 11.41
CA CYS A 138 2.54 6.52 10.95
C CYS A 138 3.64 5.62 10.38
N MET A 139 3.68 4.34 10.71
CA MET A 139 4.80 3.45 10.39
C MET A 139 4.76 2.99 8.92
N SER A 140 5.92 2.97 8.23
CA SER A 140 6.04 2.38 6.89
C SER A 140 5.74 0.88 6.86
N SER A 141 5.95 0.17 7.98
CA SER A 141 5.61 -1.25 8.14
C SER A 141 4.11 -1.51 8.33
N THR A 142 3.31 -0.48 8.50
CA THR A 142 1.84 -0.60 8.64
C THR A 142 1.20 -1.25 7.42
N VAL A 143 1.76 -1.04 6.23
CA VAL A 143 1.30 -1.68 5.00
C VAL A 143 1.24 -3.21 5.18
N SER A 144 2.35 -3.85 5.53
CA SER A 144 2.35 -5.31 5.73
C SER A 144 1.56 -5.74 6.96
N ALA A 145 1.62 -4.98 8.06
CA ALA A 145 0.95 -5.33 9.31
C ALA A 145 -0.57 -5.33 9.17
N CYS A 146 -1.15 -4.25 8.61
CA CYS A 146 -2.60 -4.15 8.40
C CYS A 146 -3.11 -5.19 7.41
N ILE A 147 -2.40 -5.39 6.31
CA ILE A 147 -2.78 -6.36 5.28
C ILE A 147 -2.69 -7.80 5.82
N ALA A 148 -1.60 -8.15 6.51
CA ALA A 148 -1.47 -9.47 7.10
C ALA A 148 -2.60 -9.78 8.09
N THR A 149 -3.00 -8.79 8.88
CA THR A 149 -4.11 -8.93 9.84
C THR A 149 -5.45 -9.08 9.13
N MET A 150 -5.73 -8.19 8.15
CA MET A 150 -6.99 -8.17 7.40
C MET A 150 -7.25 -9.48 6.67
N PHE A 151 -6.24 -10.00 5.98
CA PHE A 151 -6.33 -11.22 5.17
C PHE A 151 -5.89 -12.49 5.91
N LYS A 152 -5.59 -12.37 7.21
CA LYS A 152 -5.17 -13.50 8.07
C LYS A 152 -4.00 -14.29 7.48
N ILE A 153 -3.00 -13.60 6.96
CA ILE A 153 -1.79 -14.22 6.40
C ILE A 153 -1.06 -15.00 7.50
N LYS A 154 -0.73 -16.25 7.24
CA LYS A 154 -0.10 -17.15 8.23
C LYS A 154 1.33 -17.55 7.86
N GLY A 155 1.77 -17.30 6.65
CA GLY A 155 3.15 -17.50 6.23
C GLY A 155 4.05 -16.34 6.63
N LEU A 156 5.21 -16.22 5.98
CA LEU A 156 6.13 -15.12 6.24
C LEU A 156 5.46 -13.76 6.03
N ASN A 157 5.76 -12.81 6.92
CA ASN A 157 5.27 -11.44 6.79
C ASN A 157 6.32 -10.45 7.30
N TYR A 158 6.76 -9.55 6.43
CA TYR A 158 7.64 -8.44 6.79
C TYR A 158 7.58 -7.31 5.75
N SER A 159 8.03 -6.13 6.16
CA SER A 159 8.12 -4.97 5.28
C SER A 159 9.53 -4.76 4.78
N ILE A 160 9.60 -4.19 3.57
CA ILE A 160 10.80 -3.56 3.03
C ILE A 160 10.50 -2.07 2.87
N THR A 161 11.48 -1.24 3.20
CA THR A 161 11.44 0.20 2.98
C THR A 161 12.73 0.61 2.29
N SER A 162 12.63 0.98 1.01
CA SER A 162 13.76 1.37 0.16
C SER A 162 13.37 2.44 -0.85
N ALA A 163 12.67 3.46 -0.35
CA ALA A 163 12.17 4.59 -1.13
C ALA A 163 11.39 4.12 -2.38
N CYS A 164 11.60 4.74 -3.54
CA CYS A 164 10.89 4.43 -4.79
C CYS A 164 11.08 2.98 -5.28
N SER A 165 12.09 2.26 -4.79
CA SER A 165 12.36 0.86 -5.17
C SER A 165 11.71 -0.18 -4.23
N THR A 166 10.96 0.26 -3.22
CA THR A 166 10.33 -0.62 -2.22
C THR A 166 9.55 -1.77 -2.85
N SER A 167 8.58 -1.47 -3.71
CA SER A 167 7.75 -2.52 -4.34
C SER A 167 8.55 -3.47 -5.22
N SER A 168 9.57 -2.98 -5.94
CA SER A 168 10.46 -3.83 -6.74
C SER A 168 11.25 -4.79 -5.86
N HIS A 169 11.78 -4.33 -4.74
CA HIS A 169 12.46 -5.19 -3.77
C HIS A 169 11.50 -6.21 -3.14
N CYS A 170 10.26 -5.81 -2.81
CA CYS A 170 9.24 -6.74 -2.33
C CYS A 170 8.98 -7.87 -3.33
N ILE A 171 8.85 -7.55 -4.63
CA ILE A 171 8.64 -8.54 -5.70
C ILE A 171 9.86 -9.48 -5.82
N GLY A 172 11.08 -8.94 -5.80
CA GLY A 172 12.30 -9.74 -5.87
C GLY A 172 12.41 -10.74 -4.71
N VAL A 173 12.23 -10.25 -3.49
CA VAL A 173 12.27 -11.10 -2.28
C VAL A 173 11.14 -12.13 -2.26
N ALA A 174 9.92 -11.76 -2.67
CA ALA A 174 8.81 -12.69 -2.80
C ALA A 174 9.13 -13.81 -3.80
N SER A 175 9.70 -13.44 -4.95
CA SER A 175 10.16 -14.39 -5.97
C SER A 175 11.17 -15.37 -5.39
N ASP A 176 12.16 -14.90 -4.65
CA ASP A 176 13.18 -15.77 -4.03
C ASP A 176 12.55 -16.72 -2.99
N ASN A 177 11.59 -16.26 -2.20
CA ASN A 177 10.91 -17.13 -1.24
C ASN A 177 10.13 -18.28 -1.91
N ILE A 178 9.52 -18.04 -3.07
CA ILE A 178 8.87 -19.11 -3.86
C ILE A 178 9.90 -19.98 -4.55
N LYS A 179 10.91 -19.35 -5.18
CA LYS A 179 11.96 -20.05 -5.94
C LYS A 179 12.70 -21.07 -5.09
N TYR A 180 13.01 -20.73 -3.85
CA TYR A 180 13.71 -21.61 -2.91
C TYR A 180 12.76 -22.46 -2.03
N GLY A 181 11.48 -22.53 -2.36
CA GLY A 181 10.51 -23.42 -1.70
C GLY A 181 10.10 -23.02 -0.28
N LYS A 182 10.43 -21.79 0.17
CA LYS A 182 10.05 -21.30 1.51
C LYS A 182 8.57 -20.97 1.60
N GLN A 183 7.96 -20.55 0.52
CA GLN A 183 6.53 -20.26 0.39
C GLN A 183 6.02 -20.79 -0.96
N LYS A 184 4.70 -21.02 -1.06
CA LYS A 184 4.04 -21.41 -2.32
C LYS A 184 3.39 -20.20 -3.00
N ILE A 185 2.85 -19.28 -2.21
CA ILE A 185 2.22 -18.05 -2.65
C ILE A 185 2.83 -16.91 -1.85
N VAL A 186 3.15 -15.79 -2.48
CA VAL A 186 3.56 -14.58 -1.78
C VAL A 186 2.90 -13.37 -2.43
N PHE A 187 2.17 -12.61 -1.64
CA PHE A 187 1.72 -11.29 -2.03
C PHE A 187 2.89 -10.31 -1.91
N ALA A 188 3.11 -9.52 -2.96
CA ALA A 188 4.26 -8.62 -3.04
C ALA A 188 3.87 -7.27 -3.61
N GLY A 189 4.40 -6.21 -3.03
CA GLY A 189 4.15 -4.86 -3.51
C GLY A 189 4.25 -3.82 -2.41
N GLY A 190 3.42 -2.80 -2.50
CA GLY A 190 3.36 -1.74 -1.50
C GLY A 190 2.55 -0.55 -1.96
N GLY A 191 2.41 0.43 -1.10
CA GLY A 191 1.66 1.65 -1.37
C GLY A 191 2.32 2.86 -0.76
N GLU A 192 2.18 3.95 -1.48
CA GLU A 192 2.64 5.27 -1.06
C GLU A 192 1.45 6.19 -0.89
N GLU A 193 1.56 7.11 0.05
CA GLU A 193 0.68 8.26 0.12
C GLU A 193 1.41 9.49 -0.41
N LEU A 194 0.64 10.45 -0.90
CA LEU A 194 1.15 11.75 -1.28
C LEU A 194 0.68 12.79 -0.27
N ASP A 195 1.62 13.42 0.39
CA ASP A 195 1.37 14.56 1.26
C ASP A 195 2.28 15.75 0.90
N TRP A 196 1.75 16.95 1.07
CA TRP A 196 2.46 18.19 0.73
C TRP A 196 3.79 18.34 1.47
N THR A 197 3.92 17.75 2.66
CA THR A 197 5.13 17.84 3.50
C THR A 197 6.37 17.24 2.84
N LEU A 198 6.20 16.32 1.88
CA LEU A 198 7.29 15.72 1.11
C LEU A 198 7.24 16.07 -0.39
N SER A 199 6.37 17.01 -0.79
CA SER A 199 6.16 17.41 -2.18
C SER A 199 6.94 18.68 -2.55
N VAL A 200 8.22 18.74 -2.24
CA VAL A 200 9.11 19.90 -2.48
C VAL A 200 9.88 19.76 -3.79
#